data_9ec9b6a161d19627cceaf57f248d8db0
#
_entry.id   9ec9b6a161d19627cceaf57f248d8db0
#
_cell.length_a   1.000
_cell.length_b   1.000
_cell.length_c   1.000
_cell.angle_alpha   90.00
_cell.angle_beta   90.00
_cell.angle_gamma   90.00
#
_symmetry.space_group_name_H-M   'P 1'
#
loop_
_entity.id
_entity.type
_entity.pdbx_description
1 polymer ?
#
loop_
_entity_poly.entity_id
_entity_poly.type
_entity_poly.pdbx_seq_one_letter_code
_entity_poly.pdbx_strand_id
1 'polypeptide(L)' 'MNDRGSQLDAARAVKQKARTVFARFAPVSGVGITRQGDSYAVQVNLESEPADREELPDRIDGVPVVVRVVGQVRKQIS' A
#
# COMPACT_ATOMS: atom_id res chain seq x y z
N MET A 1 27.67 -4.11 2.02
CA MET A 1 26.62 -3.14 1.74
C MET A 1 25.28 -3.74 2.11
N ASN A 2 24.48 -2.99 2.82
CA ASN A 2 23.25 -3.53 3.38
C ASN A 2 22.06 -3.10 2.55
N ASP A 3 21.71 -3.91 1.57
CA ASP A 3 20.59 -3.59 0.68
C ASP A 3 19.24 -3.61 1.40
N ARG A 4 19.13 -4.35 2.49
CA ARG A 4 17.89 -4.40 3.24
C ARG A 4 17.56 -3.07 3.90
N GLY A 5 18.57 -2.38 4.42
CA GLY A 5 18.36 -1.07 5.00
C GLY A 5 17.87 -0.08 3.97
N SER A 6 18.50 -0.08 2.78
CA SER A 6 18.09 0.80 1.70
C SER A 6 16.66 0.49 1.22
N GLN A 7 16.33 -0.79 1.11
CA GLN A 7 15.01 -1.19 0.67
C GLN A 7 13.95 -0.79 1.69
N LEU A 8 14.24 -0.95 2.96
CA LEU A 8 13.32 -0.58 4.00
C LEU A 8 13.10 0.93 4.03
N ASP A 9 14.17 1.70 3.87
CA ASP A 9 14.06 3.16 3.84
C ASP A 9 13.24 3.61 2.63
N ALA A 10 13.46 2.98 1.48
CA ALA A 10 12.67 3.28 0.29
C ALA A 10 11.20 2.95 0.52
N ALA A 11 10.92 1.81 1.14
CA ALA A 11 9.55 1.41 1.42
C ALA A 11 8.87 2.39 2.37
N ARG A 12 9.60 2.89 3.36
CA ARG A 12 9.03 3.87 4.29
C ARG A 12 8.69 5.18 3.60
N ALA A 13 9.55 5.63 2.70
CA ALA A 13 9.28 6.84 1.94
C ALA A 13 8.07 6.65 1.04
N VAL A 14 7.98 5.50 0.38
CA VAL A 14 6.87 5.21 -0.50
C VAL A 14 5.57 5.03 0.27
N LYS A 15 5.66 4.53 1.49
CA LYS A 15 4.48 4.36 2.34
C LYS A 15 3.70 5.68 2.49
N GLN A 16 4.40 6.77 2.69
CA GLN A 16 3.76 8.06 2.83
C GLN A 16 3.18 8.55 1.50
N LYS A 17 3.92 8.34 0.42
CA LYS A 17 3.42 8.70 -0.91
C LYS A 17 2.20 7.87 -1.29
N ALA A 18 2.21 6.60 -0.95
CA ALA A 18 1.14 5.69 -1.31
C ALA A 18 -0.19 6.15 -0.73
N ARG A 19 -0.18 6.63 0.50
CA ARG A 19 -1.41 7.11 1.12
C ARG A 19 -2.02 8.24 0.31
N THR A 20 -1.22 9.17 -0.14
CA THR A 20 -1.69 10.29 -0.94
C THR A 20 -2.14 9.85 -2.32
N VAL A 21 -1.35 8.99 -2.96
CA VAL A 21 -1.65 8.53 -4.31
C VAL A 21 -2.95 7.72 -4.34
N PHE A 22 -3.07 6.77 -3.42
CA PHE A 22 -4.23 5.88 -3.42
C PHE A 22 -5.50 6.52 -2.89
N ALA A 23 -5.38 7.57 -2.10
CA ALA A 23 -6.55 8.29 -1.61
C ALA A 23 -7.39 8.88 -2.75
N ARG A 24 -6.78 9.08 -3.91
CA ARG A 24 -7.51 9.58 -5.08
C ARG A 24 -8.43 8.52 -5.67
N PHE A 25 -8.14 7.27 -5.42
CA PHE A 25 -8.90 6.16 -6.03
C PHE A 25 -9.96 5.61 -5.09
N ALA A 26 -9.67 5.56 -3.82
CA ALA A 26 -10.60 5.04 -2.83
C ALA A 26 -10.12 5.43 -1.44
N PRO A 27 -11.01 5.42 -0.44
CA PRO A 27 -10.60 5.70 0.94
C PRO A 27 -9.56 4.68 1.38
N VAL A 28 -8.47 5.17 1.95
CA VAL A 28 -7.37 4.33 2.41
C VAL A 28 -7.59 4.01 3.89
N SER A 29 -7.70 2.73 4.18
CA SER A 29 -7.87 2.25 5.55
C SER A 29 -6.54 2.22 6.29
N GLY A 30 -5.48 1.87 5.59
CA GLY A 30 -4.16 1.82 6.18
C GLY A 30 -3.11 1.54 5.15
N VAL A 31 -1.87 1.86 5.50
CA VAL A 31 -0.72 1.60 4.64
C VAL A 31 0.36 1.01 5.53
N GLY A 32 0.94 -0.08 5.09
CA GLY A 32 1.99 -0.74 5.83
C GLY A 32 3.10 -1.23 4.92
N ILE A 33 4.12 -1.79 5.53
CA ILE A 33 5.23 -2.39 4.81
C ILE A 33 5.12 -3.89 5.00
N THR A 34 5.23 -4.62 3.90
CA THR A 34 5.18 -6.07 3.93
C THR A 34 6.40 -6.62 3.18
N ARG A 35 6.62 -7.90 3.31
CA ARG A 35 7.69 -8.56 2.57
C ARG A 35 7.10 -9.28 1.38
N GLN A 36 7.82 -9.21 0.27
CA GLN A 36 7.44 -9.90 -0.94
C GLN A 36 8.69 -10.59 -1.44
N GLY A 37 8.77 -11.91 -1.22
CA GLY A 37 10.01 -12.62 -1.50
C GLY A 37 11.14 -12.08 -0.66
N ASP A 38 12.22 -11.69 -1.31
CA ASP A 38 13.40 -11.14 -0.63
C ASP A 38 13.35 -9.62 -0.53
N SER A 39 12.27 -9.03 -0.97
CA SER A 39 12.15 -7.57 -1.02
C SER A 39 11.06 -7.08 -0.10
N TYR A 40 11.03 -5.76 0.08
CA TYR A 40 9.94 -5.12 0.78
C TYR A 40 8.96 -4.55 -0.22
N ALA A 41 7.70 -4.54 0.15
CA ALA A 41 6.65 -3.92 -0.63
C ALA A 41 5.79 -3.07 0.29
N VAL A 42 5.08 -2.13 -0.30
CA VAL A 42 4.13 -1.32 0.45
C VAL A 42 2.74 -1.92 0.25
N GLN A 43 2.06 -2.19 1.32
CA GLN A 43 0.70 -2.72 1.27
C GLN A 43 -0.27 -1.59 1.55
N VAL A 44 -1.21 -1.39 0.63
CA VAL A 44 -2.25 -0.38 0.77
C VAL A 44 -3.58 -1.09 0.96
N ASN A 45 -4.23 -0.79 2.07
CA ASN A 45 -5.54 -1.34 2.37
C ASN A 45 -6.60 -0.30 2.07
N LEU A 46 -7.51 -0.64 1.17
CA LEU A 46 -8.59 0.25 0.77
C LEU A 46 -9.90 -0.18 1.41
N GLU A 47 -10.73 0.79 1.72
CA GLU A 47 -12.03 0.51 2.33
C GLU A 47 -13.05 0.03 1.33
N SER A 48 -12.84 0.35 0.06
CA SER A 48 -13.77 -0.06 -0.98
C SER A 48 -13.02 -0.31 -2.27
N GLU A 49 -13.65 -1.03 -3.18
CA GLU A 49 -13.08 -1.31 -4.48
C GLU A 49 -12.98 -0.02 -5.28
N PRO A 50 -11.81 0.32 -5.82
CA PRO A 50 -11.68 1.52 -6.65
C PRO A 50 -12.41 1.32 -7.97
N ALA A 51 -12.90 2.43 -8.53
CA ALA A 51 -13.64 2.39 -9.80
C ALA A 51 -12.73 1.91 -10.93
N ASP A 52 -11.49 2.40 -10.95
CA ASP A 52 -10.56 2.08 -12.02
C ASP A 52 -9.35 1.36 -11.45
N ARG A 53 -9.54 0.09 -11.15
CA ARG A 53 -8.48 -0.70 -10.56
C ARG A 53 -7.26 -0.81 -11.48
N GLU A 54 -7.49 -0.76 -12.79
CA GLU A 54 -6.41 -0.85 -13.75
C GLU A 54 -5.48 0.37 -13.74
N GLU A 55 -5.96 1.48 -13.23
CA GLU A 55 -5.16 2.69 -13.15
C GLU A 55 -4.34 2.78 -11.89
N LEU A 56 -4.55 1.86 -10.95
CA LEU A 56 -3.77 1.85 -9.73
C LEU A 56 -2.31 1.53 -10.04
N PRO A 57 -1.38 2.31 -9.53
CA PRO A 57 0.03 1.98 -9.74
C PRO A 57 0.39 0.71 -9.00
N ASP A 58 1.15 -0.16 -9.64
CA ASP A 58 1.66 -1.36 -8.98
C ASP A 58 3.05 -1.15 -8.40
N ARG A 59 3.63 0.02 -8.65
CA ARG A 59 4.92 0.41 -8.10
C ARG A 59 4.95 1.92 -7.90
N ILE A 60 5.65 2.33 -6.86
CA ILE A 60 5.91 3.74 -6.61
C ILE A 60 7.40 3.87 -6.33
N ASP A 61 8.08 4.68 -7.13
CA ASP A 61 9.53 4.90 -7.00
C ASP A 61 10.31 3.59 -6.95
N GLY A 62 9.89 2.62 -7.76
CA GLY A 62 10.56 1.33 -7.85
C GLY A 62 10.17 0.34 -6.76
N VAL A 63 9.35 0.72 -5.82
CA VAL A 63 8.91 -0.16 -4.73
C VAL A 63 7.58 -0.79 -5.11
N PRO A 64 7.47 -2.12 -5.07
CA PRO A 64 6.20 -2.78 -5.38
C PRO A 64 5.10 -2.38 -4.40
N VAL A 65 3.89 -2.27 -4.91
CA VAL A 65 2.73 -1.93 -4.09
C VAL A 65 1.72 -3.05 -4.20
N VAL A 66 1.28 -3.53 -3.06
CA VAL A 66 0.26 -4.56 -2.97
C VAL A 66 -1.02 -3.90 -2.48
N VAL A 67 -2.09 -4.04 -3.24
CA VAL A 67 -3.37 -3.42 -2.89
C VAL A 67 -4.33 -4.48 -2.40
N ARG A 68 -4.96 -4.23 -1.27
CA ARG A 68 -5.99 -5.10 -0.72
C ARG A 68 -7.22 -4.28 -0.42
N VAL A 69 -8.37 -4.83 -0.75
CA VAL A 69 -9.64 -4.21 -0.39
C VAL A 69 -10.13 -4.94 0.85
N VAL A 70 -10.16 -4.23 1.96
CA VAL A 70 -10.50 -4.84 3.25
C VAL A 70 -11.91 -4.47 3.71
N GLY A 71 -12.54 -3.55 2.98
CA GLY A 71 -13.85 -3.07 3.39
C GLY A 71 -13.74 -2.16 4.60
N GLN A 72 -14.87 -1.65 5.03
CA GLN A 72 -14.91 -0.86 6.23
C GLN A 72 -14.85 -1.78 7.45
N VAL A 73 -13.91 -1.49 8.32
CA VAL A 73 -13.86 -2.21 9.57
C VAL A 73 -14.93 -1.61 10.46
N ARG A 74 -16.05 -2.28 10.50
CA ARG A 74 -17.11 -1.89 11.39
C ARG A 74 -17.12 -2.78 12.59
N LYS A 75 -17.22 -2.13 13.71
CA LYS A 75 -17.46 -2.88 14.92
C LYS A 75 -18.87 -3.46 14.82
N GLN A 76 -18.93 -4.74 14.68
CA GLN A 76 -20.22 -5.41 14.63
C GLN A 76 -20.77 -5.47 16.04
N ILE A 77 -21.86 -4.78 16.22
CA ILE A 77 -22.61 -4.90 17.44
C ILE A 77 -23.78 -5.77 17.13
N SER A 78 -23.73 -6.96 17.52
CA SER A 78 -24.86 -7.84 17.33
C SER A 78 -25.67 -7.88 18.58
#